data_6ea1c453f4a07d16e2a87633e74332b3
#
_entry.id   6ea1c453f4a07d16e2a87633e74332b3
#
_cell.length_a   1.000
_cell.length_b   1.000
_cell.length_c   1.000
_cell.angle_alpha   90.00
_cell.angle_beta   90.00
_cell.angle_gamma   90.00
#
_symmetry.space_group_name_H-M   'P 1'
#
loop_
_entity.id
_entity.type
_entity.pdbx_description
1 polymer ?
#
loop_
_entity_poly.entity_id
_entity_poly.type
_entity_poly.pdbx_seq_one_letter_code
_entity_poly.pdbx_strand_id
1 'polypeptide(L)'
;MTLDYDILVIGGGHAGCEAASAAARMGSRTLLLTMDMTKLANMSCNPAVGGVAKGQIVREIDALGGRTARITDRTTLQFRMLNRSKGAAMWSPRAQCDKGRFSAEWRHELENTQNLYIWQDTAAELLFDTAGE
;
A
#
# COMPACT_ATOMS: atom_id res chain seq x y z
N MET A 1 7.63 -4.15 28.80
CA MET A 1 8.19 -3.48 27.63
C MET A 1 7.04 -2.75 26.96
N THR A 2 6.90 -1.45 27.16
CA THR A 2 5.90 -0.64 26.47
C THR A 2 6.40 -0.42 25.05
N LEU A 3 5.65 -0.92 24.08
CA LEU A 3 5.93 -0.68 22.65
C LEU A 3 5.20 0.60 22.28
N ASP A 4 5.89 1.72 22.42
CA ASP A 4 5.33 3.02 22.05
C ASP A 4 5.50 3.25 20.55
N TYR A 5 4.41 3.46 19.85
CA TYR A 5 4.35 3.86 18.45
C TYR A 5 3.57 5.16 18.32
N ASP A 6 4.00 6.01 17.40
CA ASP A 6 3.28 7.25 17.10
C ASP A 6 2.02 6.95 16.29
N ILE A 7 2.11 5.94 15.40
CA ILE A 7 1.04 5.57 14.48
C ILE A 7 0.89 4.05 14.45
N LEU A 8 -0.36 3.60 14.59
CA LEU A 8 -0.77 2.23 14.39
C LEU A 8 -1.65 2.13 13.15
N VAL A 9 -1.24 1.34 12.17
CA VAL A 9 -2.03 1.03 10.98
C VAL A 9 -2.55 -0.41 11.10
N ILE A 10 -3.86 -0.58 11.10
CA ILE A 10 -4.51 -1.89 11.19
C ILE A 10 -4.98 -2.33 9.81
N GLY A 11 -4.39 -3.40 9.29
CA GLY A 11 -4.70 -4.01 8.02
C GLY A 11 -3.65 -3.78 6.94
N GLY A 12 -3.06 -4.88 6.45
CA GLY A 12 -2.01 -4.90 5.42
C GLY A 12 -2.52 -4.91 3.97
N GLY A 13 -3.68 -4.31 3.69
CA GLY A 13 -4.16 -4.09 2.32
C GLY A 13 -3.41 -2.94 1.62
N HIS A 14 -3.77 -2.64 0.36
CA HIS A 14 -3.11 -1.57 -0.42
C HIS A 14 -3.07 -0.23 0.33
N ALA A 15 -4.20 0.19 0.89
CA ALA A 15 -4.29 1.44 1.64
C ALA A 15 -3.43 1.43 2.90
N GLY A 16 -3.44 0.33 3.66
CA GLY A 16 -2.63 0.20 4.87
C GLY A 16 -1.14 0.17 4.58
N CYS A 17 -0.71 -0.51 3.52
CA CYS A 17 0.69 -0.51 3.09
C CYS A 17 1.17 0.89 2.69
N GLU A 18 0.37 1.65 1.94
CA GLU A 18 0.70 3.04 1.58
C GLU A 18 0.72 3.94 2.82
N ALA A 19 -0.30 3.85 3.69
CA ALA A 19 -0.38 4.66 4.91
C ALA A 19 0.82 4.41 5.83
N ALA A 20 1.15 3.14 6.10
CA ALA A 20 2.26 2.77 6.96
C ALA A 20 3.61 3.22 6.37
N SER A 21 3.82 3.01 5.07
CA SER A 21 5.01 3.47 4.37
C SER A 21 5.14 4.99 4.39
N ALA A 22 4.06 5.73 4.18
CA ALA A 22 4.06 7.20 4.20
C ALA A 22 4.39 7.72 5.61
N ALA A 23 3.70 7.24 6.63
CA ALA A 23 3.90 7.64 8.02
C ALA A 23 5.34 7.41 8.49
N ALA A 24 5.88 6.23 8.24
CA ALA A 24 7.25 5.88 8.62
C ALA A 24 8.30 6.75 7.90
N ARG A 25 8.12 7.02 6.61
CA ARG A 25 9.01 7.90 5.83
C ARG A 25 8.94 9.37 6.25
N MET A 26 7.83 9.79 6.83
CA MET A 26 7.68 11.11 7.45
C MET A 26 8.35 11.20 8.82
N GLY A 27 8.93 10.12 9.32
CA GLY A 27 9.68 10.07 10.57
C GLY A 27 8.92 9.52 11.77
N SER A 28 7.63 9.18 11.61
CA SER A 28 6.84 8.59 12.68
C SER A 28 7.24 7.13 12.93
N ARG A 29 7.35 6.74 14.20
CA ARG A 29 7.51 5.35 14.58
C ARG A 29 6.19 4.61 14.36
N THR A 30 6.11 3.84 13.31
CA THR A 30 4.86 3.27 12.78
C THR A 30 4.82 1.76 12.96
N LEU A 31 3.70 1.24 13.46
CA LEU A 31 3.40 -0.19 13.48
C LEU A 31 2.32 -0.51 12.44
N LEU A 32 2.60 -1.43 11.55
CA LEU A 32 1.62 -2.06 10.66
C LEU A 32 1.20 -3.41 11.24
N LEU A 33 -0.04 -3.53 11.68
CA LEU A 33 -0.63 -4.77 12.18
C LEU A 33 -1.41 -5.45 11.07
N THR A 34 -1.10 -6.71 10.78
CA THR A 34 -1.78 -7.51 9.75
C THR A 34 -1.99 -8.94 10.22
N MET A 35 -3.10 -9.54 9.83
CA MET A 35 -3.38 -10.94 10.15
C MET A 35 -2.48 -11.93 9.39
N ASP A 36 -1.95 -11.53 8.23
CA ASP A 36 -1.15 -12.42 7.38
C ASP A 36 -0.11 -11.60 6.59
N MET A 37 1.15 -11.71 7.00
CA MET A 37 2.27 -11.02 6.33
C MET A 37 2.52 -11.53 4.92
N THR A 38 2.05 -12.71 4.56
CA THR A 38 2.22 -13.25 3.19
C THR A 38 1.24 -12.64 2.20
N LYS A 39 0.22 -11.92 2.71
CA LYS A 39 -0.84 -11.28 1.93
C LYS A 39 -0.79 -9.76 1.94
N LEU A 40 0.34 -9.16 2.28
CA LEU A 40 0.50 -7.72 2.21
C LEU A 40 0.21 -7.20 0.80
N ALA A 41 -0.64 -6.18 0.70
CA ALA A 41 -1.14 -5.61 -0.55
C ALA A 41 -1.65 -6.66 -1.56
N ASN A 42 -2.30 -7.73 -1.08
CA ASN A 42 -2.77 -8.81 -1.94
C ASN A 42 -3.82 -8.33 -2.94
N MET A 43 -3.62 -8.70 -4.20
CA MET A 43 -4.59 -8.49 -5.28
C MET A 43 -5.66 -9.60 -5.23
N SER A 44 -6.77 -9.37 -4.54
CA SER A 44 -7.81 -10.38 -4.30
C SER A 44 -8.58 -10.80 -5.56
N CYS A 45 -8.74 -9.86 -6.50
CA CYS A 45 -9.47 -10.10 -7.76
C CYS A 45 -8.52 -10.21 -8.95
N ASN A 46 -8.57 -9.22 -9.83
CA ASN A 46 -7.70 -9.15 -11.01
C ASN A 46 -6.30 -8.67 -10.61
N PRO A 47 -5.24 -9.29 -11.12
CA PRO A 47 -3.87 -8.86 -10.87
C PRO A 47 -3.53 -7.61 -11.70
N ALA A 48 -4.29 -6.53 -11.55
CA ALA A 48 -4.12 -5.33 -12.32
C ALA A 48 -4.26 -4.07 -11.46
N VAL A 49 -3.36 -3.12 -11.68
CA VAL A 49 -3.36 -1.79 -11.09
C VAL A 49 -3.75 -0.77 -12.15
N GLY A 50 -4.63 0.15 -11.80
CA GLY A 50 -5.07 1.20 -12.70
C GLY A 50 -6.40 0.89 -13.41
N GLY A 51 -6.59 1.48 -14.58
CA GLY A 51 -7.85 1.51 -15.31
C GLY A 51 -8.58 2.83 -15.11
N VAL A 52 -9.86 2.91 -15.55
CA VAL A 52 -10.67 4.14 -15.48
C VAL A 52 -10.77 4.64 -14.03
N ALA A 53 -10.47 5.90 -13.81
CA ALA A 53 -10.32 6.59 -12.52
C ALA A 53 -9.15 6.07 -11.66
N LYS A 54 -8.96 4.75 -11.51
CA LYS A 54 -7.92 4.17 -10.67
C LYS A 54 -6.50 4.52 -11.15
N GLY A 55 -6.28 4.55 -12.46
CA GLY A 55 -4.98 4.91 -13.04
C GLY A 55 -4.58 6.35 -12.71
N GLN A 56 -5.53 7.27 -12.70
CA GLN A 56 -5.30 8.66 -12.32
C GLN A 56 -4.96 8.77 -10.82
N ILE A 57 -5.71 8.11 -9.96
CA ILE A 57 -5.45 8.07 -8.51
C ILE A 57 -4.07 7.50 -8.19
N VAL A 58 -3.66 6.41 -8.85
CA VAL A 58 -2.32 5.83 -8.64
C VAL A 58 -1.22 6.82 -9.02
N ARG A 59 -1.41 7.61 -10.08
CA ARG A 59 -0.46 8.67 -10.46
C ARG A 59 -0.38 9.80 -9.42
N GLU A 60 -1.51 10.18 -8.84
CA GLU A 60 -1.55 11.18 -7.77
C GLU A 60 -0.83 10.67 -6.52
N ILE A 61 -1.06 9.40 -6.14
CA ILE A 61 -0.36 8.75 -5.04
C ILE A 61 1.15 8.71 -5.31
N ASP A 62 1.57 8.38 -6.53
CA ASP A 62 2.98 8.35 -6.93
C ASP A 62 3.62 9.75 -6.84
N ALA A 63 2.92 10.78 -7.30
CA ALA A 63 3.36 12.18 -7.21
C ALA A 63 3.57 12.64 -5.75
N LEU A 64 2.81 12.09 -4.81
CA LEU A 64 2.97 12.30 -3.36
C LEU A 64 4.04 11.39 -2.74
N GLY A 65 4.72 10.60 -3.53
CA GLY A 65 5.77 9.68 -3.09
C GLY A 65 5.30 8.31 -2.64
N GLY A 66 4.07 7.91 -3.01
CA GLY A 66 3.55 6.55 -2.77
C GLY A 66 4.36 5.46 -3.45
N ARG A 67 4.12 4.22 -3.07
CA ARG A 67 4.91 3.07 -3.51
C ARG A 67 4.21 2.18 -4.54
N THR A 68 2.88 2.23 -4.60
CA THR A 68 2.07 1.36 -5.47
C THR A 68 2.52 1.43 -6.94
N ALA A 69 2.74 2.62 -7.49
CA ALA A 69 3.15 2.76 -8.90
C ALA A 69 4.52 2.14 -9.16
N ARG A 70 5.50 2.39 -8.30
CA ARG A 70 6.85 1.84 -8.43
C ARG A 70 6.88 0.31 -8.33
N ILE A 71 6.09 -0.25 -7.41
CA ILE A 71 5.97 -1.70 -7.26
C ILE A 71 5.22 -2.29 -8.45
N THR A 72 4.19 -1.59 -8.95
CA THR A 72 3.50 -1.95 -10.18
C THR A 72 4.47 -2.04 -11.35
N ASP A 73 5.32 -1.05 -11.56
CA ASP A 73 6.30 -1.04 -12.65
C ASP A 73 7.27 -2.23 -12.58
N ARG A 74 7.73 -2.58 -11.38
CA ARG A 74 8.63 -3.71 -11.16
C ARG A 74 7.99 -5.08 -11.42
N THR A 75 6.68 -5.17 -11.31
CA THR A 75 5.92 -6.42 -11.36
C THR A 75 4.99 -6.54 -12.55
N THR A 76 4.99 -5.53 -13.43
CA THR A 76 4.15 -5.46 -14.63
C THR A 76 4.53 -6.56 -15.63
N LEU A 77 3.52 -7.31 -16.04
CA LEU A 77 3.59 -8.28 -17.13
C LEU A 77 3.07 -7.66 -18.45
N GLN A 78 2.05 -6.81 -18.36
CA GLN A 78 1.44 -6.15 -19.52
C GLN A 78 0.94 -4.76 -19.12
N PHE A 79 1.23 -3.78 -19.96
CA PHE A 79 0.73 -2.42 -19.80
C PHE A 79 -0.20 -2.03 -20.95
N ARG A 80 -1.31 -1.35 -20.63
CA ARG A 80 -2.22 -0.78 -21.64
C ARG A 80 -2.68 0.61 -21.22
N MET A 81 -2.79 1.49 -22.21
CA MET A 81 -3.47 2.78 -22.07
C MET A 81 -4.91 2.61 -22.57
N LEU A 82 -5.87 2.71 -21.65
CA LEU A 82 -7.30 2.63 -21.93
C LEU A 82 -7.84 3.99 -22.37
N ASN A 83 -8.98 4.01 -23.06
CA ASN A 83 -9.72 5.21 -23.45
C ASN A 83 -8.94 6.18 -24.36
N ARG A 84 -7.99 5.70 -25.15
CA ARG A 84 -7.19 6.56 -26.04
C ARG A 84 -8.03 7.35 -27.04
N SER A 85 -9.16 6.82 -27.49
CA SER A 85 -10.08 7.48 -28.42
C SER A 85 -10.94 8.58 -27.78
N LYS A 86 -10.92 8.72 -26.45
CA LYS A 86 -11.80 9.64 -25.68
C LYS A 86 -11.10 10.93 -25.25
N GLY A 87 -9.92 11.22 -25.76
CA GLY A 87 -9.12 12.38 -25.41
C GLY A 87 -8.18 12.16 -24.23
N ALA A 88 -7.15 13.00 -24.12
CA ALA A 88 -6.04 12.82 -23.18
C ALA A 88 -6.46 12.80 -21.70
N ALA A 89 -7.49 13.58 -21.34
CA ALA A 89 -8.03 13.61 -19.98
C ALA A 89 -8.63 12.26 -19.54
N MET A 90 -9.06 11.44 -20.49
CA MET A 90 -9.66 10.12 -20.23
C MET A 90 -8.65 8.97 -20.35
N TRP A 91 -7.43 9.23 -20.71
CA TRP A 91 -6.40 8.19 -20.81
C TRP A 91 -6.14 7.59 -19.44
N SER A 92 -6.36 6.29 -19.36
CA SER A 92 -6.31 5.56 -18.10
C SER A 92 -5.28 4.45 -18.18
N PRO A 93 -4.09 4.61 -17.56
CA PRO A 93 -3.10 3.55 -17.54
C PRO A 93 -3.61 2.35 -16.75
N ARG A 94 -3.34 1.15 -17.28
CA ARG A 94 -3.63 -0.11 -16.61
C ARG A 94 -2.47 -1.08 -16.80
N ALA A 95 -1.91 -1.54 -15.70
CA ALA A 95 -0.85 -2.53 -15.67
C ALA A 95 -1.39 -3.85 -15.12
N GLN A 96 -1.18 -4.94 -15.83
CA GLN A 96 -1.38 -6.28 -15.31
C GLN A 96 -0.07 -6.74 -14.69
N CYS A 97 -0.12 -7.18 -13.44
CA CYS A 97 1.05 -7.53 -12.65
C CYS A 97 1.10 -9.03 -12.34
N ASP A 98 2.28 -9.52 -12.05
CA ASP A 98 2.45 -10.78 -11.36
C ASP A 98 1.97 -10.63 -9.91
N LYS A 99 0.88 -11.34 -9.58
CA LYS A 99 0.20 -11.22 -8.29
C LYS A 99 1.08 -11.61 -7.09
N GLY A 100 1.82 -12.69 -7.23
CA GLY A 100 2.71 -13.17 -6.17
C GLY A 100 3.90 -12.24 -5.97
N ARG A 101 4.52 -11.83 -7.07
CA ARG A 101 5.64 -10.91 -7.06
C ARG A 101 5.24 -9.53 -6.54
N PHE A 102 4.05 -9.04 -6.86
CA PHE A 102 3.54 -7.76 -6.36
C PHE A 102 3.47 -7.73 -4.82
N SER A 103 2.91 -8.77 -4.22
CA SER A 103 2.84 -8.87 -2.75
C SER A 103 4.22 -9.03 -2.11
N ALA A 104 5.11 -9.80 -2.74
CA ALA A 104 6.49 -9.98 -2.27
C ALA A 104 7.31 -8.68 -2.34
N GLU A 105 7.18 -7.89 -3.42
CA GLU A 105 7.83 -6.59 -3.57
C GLU A 105 7.31 -5.58 -2.55
N TRP A 106 5.99 -5.58 -2.27
CA TRP A 106 5.42 -4.76 -1.20
C TRP A 106 6.00 -5.13 0.16
N ARG A 107 6.04 -6.42 0.48
CA ARG A 107 6.63 -6.90 1.73
C ARG A 107 8.09 -6.44 1.85
N HIS A 108 8.87 -6.64 0.80
CA HIS A 108 10.27 -6.20 0.76
C HIS A 108 10.42 -4.69 0.97
N GLU A 109 9.58 -3.88 0.32
CA GLU A 109 9.59 -2.42 0.49
C GLU A 109 9.29 -2.02 1.94
N LEU A 110 8.27 -2.63 2.56
CA LEU A 110 7.87 -2.31 3.93
C LEU A 110 8.92 -2.75 4.96
N GLU A 111 9.47 -3.96 4.82
CA GLU A 111 10.51 -4.50 5.72
C GLU A 111 11.81 -3.66 5.67
N ASN A 112 12.08 -2.98 4.56
CA ASN A 112 13.24 -2.10 4.40
C ASN A 112 12.94 -0.60 4.65
N THR A 113 11.72 -0.26 5.05
CA THR A 113 11.36 1.12 5.38
C THR A 113 11.77 1.43 6.82
N GLN A 114 12.63 2.44 6.98
CA GLN A 114 13.04 2.89 8.31
C GLN A 114 11.82 3.37 9.13
N ASN A 115 11.84 3.16 10.43
CA ASN A 115 10.78 3.48 11.39
C ASN A 115 9.48 2.69 11.21
N LEU A 116 9.44 1.71 10.30
CA LEU A 116 8.29 0.85 10.11
C LEU A 116 8.53 -0.53 10.75
N TYR A 117 7.57 -0.93 11.55
CA TYR A 117 7.53 -2.24 12.20
C TYR A 117 6.29 -2.98 11.72
N ILE A 118 6.42 -4.27 11.46
CA ILE A 118 5.30 -5.09 11.01
C ILE A 118 5.06 -6.17 12.05
N TRP A 119 3.81 -6.31 12.46
CA TRP A 119 3.39 -7.33 13.41
C TRP A 119 2.26 -8.16 12.82
N GLN A 120 2.39 -9.48 12.91
CA GLN A 120 1.35 -10.39 12.47
C GLN A 120 0.49 -10.79 13.66
N ASP A 121 -0.70 -10.20 13.72
CA ASP A 121 -1.69 -10.51 14.76
C ASP A 121 -3.07 -9.97 14.33
N THR A 122 -4.07 -10.22 15.17
CA THR A 122 -5.45 -9.74 14.98
C THR A 122 -5.74 -8.63 15.98
N ALA A 123 -6.23 -7.48 15.47
CA ALA A 123 -6.78 -6.44 16.34
C ALA A 123 -8.14 -6.90 16.89
N ALA A 124 -8.21 -7.14 18.18
CA ALA A 124 -9.45 -7.56 18.84
C ALA A 124 -10.25 -6.36 19.36
N GLU A 125 -9.57 -5.39 19.95
CA GLU A 125 -10.19 -4.26 20.64
C GLU A 125 -9.28 -3.04 20.63
N LEU A 126 -9.87 -1.85 20.66
CA LEU A 126 -9.18 -0.60 20.93
C LEU A 126 -9.45 -0.18 22.36
N LEU A 127 -8.39 -0.11 23.14
CA LEU A 127 -8.47 0.37 24.51
C LEU A 127 -8.04 1.85 24.54
N PHE A 128 -8.84 2.68 25.18
CA PHE A 128 -8.53 4.08 25.39
C PHE A 128 -8.19 4.30 26.85
N ASP A 129 -7.13 5.04 27.13
CA ASP A 129 -6.85 5.49 28.46
C ASP A 129 -7.89 6.56 28.86
N THR A 130 -8.61 6.31 29.93
CA THR A 130 -9.62 7.25 30.46
C THR A 130 -9.00 8.46 31.16
N ALA A 131 -7.68 8.49 31.32
CA ALA A 131 -6.93 9.62 31.86
C ALA A 131 -6.40 10.57 30.78
N GLY A 132 -6.62 10.26 29.50
CA GLY A 132 -6.16 11.07 28.39
C GLY A 132 -7.22 12.04 27.92
N GLU A 133 -7.17 13.27 28.39
CA GLU A 133 -7.61 14.40 27.64
C GLU A 133 -6.57 14.75 26.58
#